data_bebc2e475e8e8cf4e35921fe47ba6450
#
_entry.id   bebc2e475e8e8cf4e35921fe47ba6450
#
_cell.length_a   1.000
_cell.length_b   1.000
_cell.length_c   1.000
_cell.angle_alpha   90.00
_cell.angle_beta   90.00
_cell.angle_gamma   90.00
#
_symmetry.space_group_name_H-M   'P 1'
#
loop_
_entity.id
_entity.type
_entity.pdbx_description
1 polymer ?
#
loop_
_entity_poly.entity_id
_entity_poly.type
_entity_poly.pdbx_seq_one_letter_code
_entity_poly.pdbx_strand_id
1 'polypeptide(L)'
;MKFAAEKIPLSKLFKTEGAKEVILDYARNGVNPFADKKSSDDEIFESIKEAYKGKEDNYHSYLFFDENHTPCGLLLFWTIYDEHVRGIVAEVDSIFSTEKSRKKGCGAVILKTLKTEARNVGCRGIYLCTPYGTELSKTLAKRFLPVFQISYMRV
;
A
#
# COMPACT_ATOMS: atom_id res chain seq x y z
N MET A 1 -8.01 -20.34 -2.78
CA MET A 1 -6.77 -19.82 -2.16
C MET A 1 -7.14 -18.90 -1.02
N LYS A 2 -6.58 -19.11 0.15
CA LYS A 2 -6.85 -18.34 1.35
C LYS A 2 -5.67 -17.39 1.59
N PHE A 3 -5.94 -16.10 1.77
CA PHE A 3 -4.92 -15.11 2.10
C PHE A 3 -5.05 -14.71 3.56
N ALA A 4 -3.92 -14.57 4.26
CA ALA A 4 -3.83 -14.06 5.61
C ALA A 4 -3.18 -12.68 5.60
N ALA A 5 -3.65 -11.79 6.46
CA ALA A 5 -3.06 -10.47 6.69
C ALA A 5 -2.37 -10.47 8.05
N GLU A 6 -1.13 -10.07 8.11
CA GLU A 6 -0.37 -9.88 9.34
C GLU A 6 0.00 -8.42 9.52
N LYS A 7 -0.38 -7.85 10.67
CA LYS A 7 0.05 -6.51 11.05
C LYS A 7 1.49 -6.59 11.55
N ILE A 8 2.38 -5.88 10.87
CA ILE A 8 3.81 -5.86 11.17
C ILE A 8 4.20 -4.41 11.48
N PRO A 9 4.78 -4.11 12.64
CA PRO A 9 5.28 -2.76 12.91
C PRO A 9 6.24 -2.30 11.80
N LEU A 10 6.13 -1.05 11.37
CA LEU A 10 6.94 -0.52 10.26
C LEU A 10 8.44 -0.71 10.50
N SER A 11 8.91 -0.56 11.75
CA SER A 11 10.31 -0.81 12.16
C SER A 11 10.79 -2.26 11.93
N LYS A 12 9.85 -3.21 11.86
CA LYS A 12 10.12 -4.63 11.62
C LYS A 12 9.86 -5.04 10.17
N LEU A 13 9.05 -4.29 9.43
CA LEU A 13 8.65 -4.62 8.05
C LEU A 13 9.87 -4.92 7.17
N PHE A 14 10.86 -4.05 7.19
CA PHE A 14 12.07 -4.16 6.36
C PHE A 14 13.04 -5.27 6.79
N LYS A 15 12.78 -5.93 7.92
CA LYS A 15 13.55 -7.06 8.44
C LYS A 15 12.76 -8.37 8.37
N THR A 16 11.49 -8.30 7.96
CA THR A 16 10.63 -9.49 7.86
C THR A 16 11.00 -10.29 6.63
N GLU A 17 11.13 -11.60 6.80
CA GLU A 17 11.44 -12.52 5.71
C GLU A 17 10.39 -12.41 4.58
N GLY A 18 10.87 -12.32 3.34
CA GLY A 18 10.04 -12.16 2.15
C GLY A 18 9.41 -10.78 1.93
N ALA A 19 9.54 -9.85 2.91
CA ALA A 19 9.04 -8.49 2.71
C ALA A 19 9.84 -7.73 1.65
N LYS A 20 11.16 -7.95 1.58
CA LYS A 20 12.04 -7.34 0.58
C LYS A 20 11.56 -7.65 -0.84
N GLU A 21 11.22 -8.91 -1.11
CA GLU A 21 10.76 -9.36 -2.42
C GLU A 21 9.44 -8.66 -2.83
N VAL A 22 8.48 -8.55 -1.91
CA VAL A 22 7.20 -7.87 -2.17
C VAL A 22 7.40 -6.37 -2.37
N ILE A 23 8.27 -5.72 -1.58
CA ILE A 23 8.59 -4.29 -1.70
C ILE A 23 9.29 -4.01 -3.03
N LEU A 24 10.24 -4.85 -3.44
CA LEU A 24 10.92 -4.72 -4.73
C LEU A 24 9.98 -4.99 -5.91
N ASP A 25 9.10 -6.00 -5.81
CA ASP A 25 8.08 -6.24 -6.83
C ASP A 25 7.14 -5.02 -6.97
N TYR A 26 6.74 -4.41 -5.84
CA TYR A 26 5.99 -3.15 -5.85
C TYR A 26 6.76 -2.02 -6.53
N ALA A 27 8.02 -1.82 -6.18
CA ALA A 27 8.85 -0.76 -6.74
C ALA A 27 9.08 -0.93 -8.25
N ARG A 28 9.26 -2.17 -8.72
CA ARG A 28 9.52 -2.49 -10.13
C ARG A 28 8.27 -2.57 -10.99
N ASN A 29 7.21 -3.17 -10.46
CA ASN A 29 6.02 -3.57 -11.20
C ASN A 29 4.74 -2.88 -10.69
N GLY A 30 4.84 -2.05 -9.65
CA GLY A 30 3.76 -1.21 -9.18
C GLY A 30 3.38 -0.15 -10.23
N VAL A 31 2.17 0.38 -10.10
CA VAL A 31 1.63 1.37 -11.05
C VAL A 31 2.19 2.78 -10.74
N ASN A 32 3.51 2.89 -10.59
CA ASN A 32 4.17 4.18 -10.41
C ASN A 32 4.93 4.55 -11.72
N PRO A 33 4.44 5.55 -12.49
CA PRO A 33 5.09 5.95 -13.73
C PRO A 33 6.46 6.60 -13.51
N PHE A 34 6.78 6.97 -12.27
CA PHE A 34 8.03 7.64 -11.89
C PHE A 34 9.02 6.71 -11.21
N ALA A 35 8.71 5.39 -11.13
CA ALA A 35 9.61 4.42 -10.53
C ALA A 35 10.98 4.44 -11.23
N ASP A 36 12.04 4.51 -10.44
CA ASP A 36 13.40 4.35 -10.95
C ASP A 36 13.61 2.90 -11.38
N LYS A 37 13.88 2.72 -12.69
CA LYS A 37 14.12 1.40 -13.29
C LYS A 37 15.59 1.11 -13.49
N LYS A 38 16.49 2.04 -13.15
CA LYS A 38 17.94 1.94 -13.42
C LYS A 38 18.74 1.50 -12.20
N SER A 39 18.29 1.85 -10.99
CA SER A 39 18.98 1.48 -9.75
C SER A 39 18.90 -0.02 -9.47
N SER A 40 19.88 -0.55 -8.77
CA SER A 40 19.87 -1.93 -8.29
C SER A 40 18.77 -2.17 -7.26
N ASP A 41 18.43 -3.43 -7.03
CA ASP A 41 17.41 -3.81 -6.03
C ASP A 41 17.81 -3.38 -4.61
N ASP A 42 19.11 -3.46 -4.28
CA ASP A 42 19.60 -3.04 -2.97
C ASP A 42 19.50 -1.53 -2.79
N GLU A 43 19.86 -0.73 -3.80
CA GLU A 43 19.71 0.74 -3.77
C GLU A 43 18.25 1.15 -3.62
N ILE A 44 17.34 0.51 -4.36
CA ILE A 44 15.90 0.76 -4.26
C ILE A 44 15.40 0.42 -2.86
N PHE A 45 15.72 -0.76 -2.35
CA PHE A 45 15.26 -1.22 -1.05
C PHE A 45 15.75 -0.33 0.09
N GLU A 46 17.04 0.02 0.11
CA GLU A 46 17.60 0.90 1.14
C GLU A 46 17.04 2.33 1.04
N SER A 47 16.81 2.85 -0.17
CA SER A 47 16.15 4.15 -0.37
C SER A 47 14.73 4.16 0.19
N ILE A 48 13.94 3.11 -0.06
CA ILE A 48 12.59 2.98 0.48
C ILE A 48 12.64 2.90 2.00
N LYS A 49 13.49 2.07 2.56
CA LYS A 49 13.66 1.89 4.00
C LYS A 49 14.03 3.22 4.68
N GLU A 50 14.97 3.99 4.11
CA GLU A 50 15.35 5.30 4.65
C GLU A 50 14.19 6.31 4.58
N ALA A 51 13.38 6.27 3.53
CA ALA A 51 12.20 7.14 3.39
C ALA A 51 11.14 6.93 4.50
N TYR A 52 11.11 5.75 5.10
CA TYR A 52 10.17 5.42 6.20
C TYR A 52 10.77 5.54 7.60
N LYS A 53 12.04 5.82 7.71
CA LYS A 53 12.74 5.96 9.00
C LYS A 53 12.14 7.13 9.82
N GLY A 54 11.84 6.87 11.07
CA GLY A 54 11.25 7.86 11.98
C GLY A 54 9.75 8.12 11.77
N LYS A 55 9.07 7.28 10.95
CA LYS A 55 7.63 7.40 10.68
C LYS A 55 6.78 6.31 11.36
N GLU A 56 7.39 5.50 12.21
CA GLU A 56 6.81 4.27 12.77
C GLU A 56 5.48 4.48 13.51
N ASP A 57 5.37 5.59 14.23
CA ASP A 57 4.22 5.85 15.11
C ASP A 57 2.92 6.15 14.36
N ASN A 58 3.01 6.62 13.12
CA ASN A 58 1.86 7.05 12.34
C ASN A 58 1.44 6.06 11.25
N TYR A 59 2.27 5.03 10.99
CA TYR A 59 2.03 4.08 9.94
C TYR A 59 1.44 2.77 10.44
N HIS A 60 0.48 2.27 9.69
CA HIS A 60 -0.08 0.93 9.82
C HIS A 60 0.39 0.10 8.64
N SER A 61 1.17 -0.93 8.91
CA SER A 61 1.74 -1.80 7.88
C SER A 61 1.27 -3.24 8.03
N TYR A 62 0.97 -3.87 6.89
CA TYR A 62 0.48 -5.23 6.77
C TYR A 62 1.17 -5.95 5.64
N LEU A 63 1.65 -7.16 5.89
CA LEU A 63 2.01 -8.12 4.86
C LEU A 63 0.87 -9.13 4.67
N PHE A 64 0.69 -9.55 3.44
CA PHE A 64 -0.29 -10.57 3.07
C PHE A 64 0.43 -11.81 2.60
N PHE A 65 -0.02 -12.93 3.10
CA PHE A 65 0.57 -14.24 2.83
C PHE A 65 -0.44 -15.13 2.12
N ASP A 66 0.04 -15.97 1.23
CA ASP A 66 -0.75 -17.02 0.60
C ASP A 66 -0.86 -18.26 1.50
N GLU A 67 -1.53 -19.30 1.01
CA GLU A 67 -1.74 -20.55 1.76
C GLU A 67 -0.46 -21.33 2.08
N ASN A 68 0.65 -21.03 1.40
CA ASN A 68 1.97 -21.59 1.67
C ASN A 68 2.82 -20.68 2.57
N HIS A 69 2.19 -19.68 3.19
CA HIS A 69 2.85 -18.64 3.99
C HIS A 69 3.93 -17.86 3.21
N THR A 70 3.72 -17.69 1.89
CA THR A 70 4.59 -16.89 1.03
C THR A 70 4.06 -15.46 0.99
N PRO A 71 4.89 -14.43 1.28
CA PRO A 71 4.50 -13.03 1.18
C PRO A 71 4.06 -12.69 -0.25
N CYS A 72 2.91 -12.07 -0.40
CA CYS A 72 2.31 -11.84 -1.72
C CYS A 72 1.57 -10.51 -1.86
N GLY A 73 1.55 -9.69 -0.83
CA GLY A 73 0.94 -8.37 -0.86
C GLY A 73 1.39 -7.47 0.27
N LEU A 74 1.18 -6.18 0.09
CA LEU A 74 1.58 -5.12 1.01
C LEU A 74 0.46 -4.08 1.12
N LEU A 75 0.25 -3.57 2.33
CA LEU A 75 -0.57 -2.41 2.61
C LEU A 75 0.15 -1.51 3.61
N LEU A 76 0.36 -0.26 3.24
CA LEU A 76 0.82 0.80 4.12
C LEU A 76 -0.19 1.93 4.08
N PHE A 77 -0.65 2.37 5.23
CA PHE A 77 -1.43 3.60 5.37
C PHE A 77 -1.06 4.31 6.66
N TRP A 78 -1.29 5.60 6.69
CA TRP A 78 -1.12 6.44 7.87
C TRP A 78 -2.41 7.17 8.19
N THR A 79 -2.51 7.73 9.37
CA THR A 79 -3.69 8.45 9.81
C THR A 79 -3.39 9.93 9.94
N ILE A 80 -4.26 10.76 9.37
CA ILE A 80 -4.18 12.22 9.47
C ILE A 80 -5.53 12.79 9.90
N TYR A 81 -5.51 13.97 10.52
CA TYR A 81 -6.71 14.74 10.74
C TYR A 81 -7.02 15.55 9.49
N ASP A 82 -8.23 15.42 8.98
CA ASP A 82 -8.73 16.16 7.82
C ASP A 82 -9.82 17.14 8.27
N GLU A 83 -9.59 18.44 8.04
CA GLU A 83 -10.49 19.51 8.44
C GLU A 83 -11.83 19.48 7.67
N HIS A 84 -11.84 19.04 6.42
CA HIS A 84 -13.05 18.97 5.60
C HIS A 84 -13.94 17.84 6.07
N VAL A 85 -13.36 16.71 6.43
CA VAL A 85 -14.08 15.55 7.02
C VAL A 85 -14.35 15.77 8.50
N ARG A 86 -13.65 16.72 9.14
CA ARG A 86 -13.66 16.98 10.59
C ARG A 86 -13.40 15.71 11.40
N GLY A 87 -12.35 15.00 11.04
CA GLY A 87 -12.01 13.74 11.68
C GLY A 87 -10.75 13.11 11.13
N ILE A 88 -10.38 11.99 11.72
CA ILE A 88 -9.25 11.19 11.27
C ILE A 88 -9.61 10.45 9.98
N VAL A 89 -8.71 10.47 9.01
CA VAL A 89 -8.81 9.70 7.77
C VAL A 89 -7.56 8.83 7.61
N ALA A 90 -7.72 7.68 6.94
CA ALA A 90 -6.60 6.87 6.51
C ALA A 90 -6.13 7.33 5.13
N GLU A 91 -4.88 7.69 5.00
CA GLU A 91 -4.25 7.96 3.71
C GLU A 91 -3.38 6.77 3.31
N VAL A 92 -3.71 6.16 2.18
CA VAL A 92 -3.01 4.97 1.69
C VAL A 92 -1.77 5.41 0.94
N ASP A 93 -0.61 5.02 1.48
CA ASP A 93 0.69 5.26 0.89
C ASP A 93 1.04 4.17 -0.14
N SER A 94 0.89 2.91 0.25
CA SER A 94 1.21 1.77 -0.60
C SER A 94 0.16 0.68 -0.51
N ILE A 95 -0.31 0.22 -1.64
CA ILE A 95 -1.20 -0.92 -1.78
C ILE A 95 -0.76 -1.76 -2.97
N PHE A 96 -0.41 -3.01 -2.72
CA PHE A 96 0.14 -3.88 -3.75
C PHE A 96 -0.19 -5.35 -3.52
N SER A 97 -0.34 -6.09 -4.61
CA SER A 97 -0.32 -7.55 -4.62
C SER A 97 0.47 -8.03 -5.83
N THR A 98 1.26 -9.10 -5.64
CA THR A 98 2.02 -9.72 -6.72
C THR A 98 1.10 -10.16 -7.86
N GLU A 99 1.60 -10.21 -9.09
CA GLU A 99 0.78 -10.57 -10.24
C GLU A 99 0.09 -11.92 -10.06
N LYS A 100 0.81 -12.91 -9.53
CA LYS A 100 0.32 -14.26 -9.27
C LYS A 100 -0.84 -14.28 -8.27
N SER A 101 -0.79 -13.46 -7.22
CA SER A 101 -1.81 -13.40 -6.18
C SER A 101 -2.98 -12.49 -6.54
N ARG A 102 -2.74 -11.47 -7.38
CA ARG A 102 -3.76 -10.53 -7.86
C ARG A 102 -4.91 -11.23 -8.54
N LYS A 103 -4.61 -12.14 -9.47
CA LYS A 103 -5.60 -12.94 -10.20
C LYS A 103 -6.39 -13.90 -9.31
N LYS A 104 -5.93 -14.16 -8.08
CA LYS A 104 -6.55 -15.07 -7.11
C LYS A 104 -7.31 -14.36 -6.00
N GLY A 105 -7.48 -13.03 -6.10
CA GLY A 105 -8.30 -12.25 -5.19
C GLY A 105 -7.58 -11.59 -4.01
N CYS A 106 -6.24 -11.61 -3.96
CA CYS A 106 -5.46 -10.96 -2.90
C CYS A 106 -5.83 -9.48 -2.74
N GLY A 107 -5.97 -8.74 -3.83
CA GLY A 107 -6.36 -7.33 -3.80
C GLY A 107 -7.70 -7.05 -3.10
N ALA A 108 -8.66 -7.97 -3.21
CA ALA A 108 -9.93 -7.84 -2.48
C ALA A 108 -9.75 -8.02 -0.97
N VAL A 109 -8.86 -8.93 -0.56
CA VAL A 109 -8.51 -9.13 0.86
C VAL A 109 -7.80 -7.90 1.41
N ILE A 110 -6.85 -7.32 0.65
CA ILE A 110 -6.15 -6.09 1.04
C ILE A 110 -7.15 -4.94 1.26
N LEU A 111 -8.07 -4.70 0.32
CA LEU A 111 -9.08 -3.66 0.47
C LEU A 111 -10.03 -3.90 1.65
N LYS A 112 -10.39 -5.15 1.92
CA LYS A 112 -11.19 -5.51 3.09
C LYS A 112 -10.42 -5.22 4.38
N THR A 113 -9.15 -5.60 4.46
CA THR A 113 -8.28 -5.32 5.60
C THR A 113 -8.15 -3.82 5.82
N LEU A 114 -7.83 -3.04 4.78
CA LEU A 114 -7.76 -1.58 4.85
C LEU A 114 -9.03 -0.98 5.45
N LYS A 115 -10.20 -1.38 4.95
CA LYS A 115 -11.48 -0.85 5.44
C LYS A 115 -11.75 -1.22 6.91
N THR A 116 -11.41 -2.44 7.31
CA THR A 116 -11.58 -2.91 8.69
C THR A 116 -10.64 -2.18 9.62
N GLU A 117 -9.36 -2.11 9.27
CA GLU A 117 -8.33 -1.52 10.11
C GLU A 117 -8.47 0.01 10.22
N ALA A 118 -8.82 0.70 9.13
CA ALA A 118 -9.13 2.13 9.18
C ALA A 118 -10.29 2.42 10.16
N ARG A 119 -11.33 1.57 10.19
CA ARG A 119 -12.42 1.70 11.17
C ARG A 119 -11.95 1.44 12.60
N ASN A 120 -11.12 0.41 12.80
CA ASN A 120 -10.60 0.04 14.12
C ASN A 120 -9.78 1.18 14.75
N VAL A 121 -9.08 1.99 13.93
CA VAL A 121 -8.32 3.15 14.39
C VAL A 121 -9.14 4.46 14.36
N GLY A 122 -10.44 4.38 14.15
CA GLY A 122 -11.36 5.52 14.26
C GLY A 122 -11.43 6.44 13.03
N CYS A 123 -10.96 5.97 11.87
CA CYS A 123 -11.04 6.77 10.65
C CYS A 123 -12.47 6.93 10.15
N ARG A 124 -12.83 8.14 9.72
CA ARG A 124 -14.09 8.50 9.08
C ARG A 124 -14.08 8.26 7.56
N GLY A 125 -12.89 8.23 6.96
CA GLY A 125 -12.71 8.04 5.52
C GLY A 125 -11.38 7.42 5.18
N ILE A 126 -11.22 7.07 3.91
CA ILE A 126 -9.98 6.53 3.33
C ILE A 126 -9.67 7.30 2.07
N TYR A 127 -8.47 7.88 2.00
CA TYR A 127 -7.92 8.46 0.79
C TYR A 127 -6.99 7.47 0.11
N LEU A 128 -7.25 7.22 -1.17
CA LEU A 128 -6.46 6.33 -1.99
C LEU A 128 -6.10 7.03 -3.30
N CYS A 129 -4.83 7.34 -3.48
CA CYS A 129 -4.31 7.90 -4.71
C CYS A 129 -3.88 6.78 -5.67
N THR A 130 -4.37 6.83 -6.91
CA THR A 130 -3.96 5.90 -7.96
C THR A 130 -3.68 6.65 -9.25
N PRO A 131 -2.72 6.19 -10.07
CA PRO A 131 -2.48 6.80 -11.37
C PRO A 131 -3.74 6.76 -12.22
N TYR A 132 -4.08 7.92 -12.82
CA TYR A 132 -5.26 8.07 -13.65
C TYR A 132 -5.23 7.14 -14.88
N GLY A 133 -6.39 6.61 -15.26
CA GLY A 133 -6.54 5.78 -16.48
C GLY A 133 -6.08 4.33 -16.33
N THR A 134 -5.53 3.93 -15.18
CA THR A 134 -5.11 2.54 -14.94
C THR A 134 -6.31 1.63 -14.66
N GLU A 135 -6.17 0.32 -14.87
CA GLU A 135 -7.19 -0.65 -14.49
C GLU A 135 -7.50 -0.63 -12.99
N LEU A 136 -6.48 -0.35 -12.17
CA LEU A 136 -6.67 -0.15 -10.74
C LEU A 136 -7.58 1.04 -10.47
N SER A 137 -7.33 2.20 -11.08
CA SER A 137 -8.16 3.40 -10.89
C SER A 137 -9.60 3.17 -11.35
N LYS A 138 -9.83 2.50 -12.49
CA LYS A 138 -11.16 2.13 -12.98
C LYS A 138 -11.90 1.17 -12.03
N THR A 139 -11.19 0.21 -11.46
CA THR A 139 -11.75 -0.76 -10.50
C THR A 139 -12.12 -0.08 -9.19
N LEU A 140 -11.27 0.81 -8.70
CA LEU A 140 -11.49 1.54 -7.46
C LEU A 140 -12.59 2.58 -7.59
N ALA A 141 -12.73 3.25 -8.75
CA ALA A 141 -13.80 4.22 -9.00
C ALA A 141 -15.22 3.63 -8.86
N LYS A 142 -15.36 2.31 -8.94
CA LYS A 142 -16.63 1.62 -8.64
C LYS A 142 -16.95 1.54 -7.14
N ARG A 143 -15.98 1.75 -6.28
CA ARG A 143 -16.08 1.57 -4.81
C ARG A 143 -15.73 2.82 -4.02
N PHE A 144 -14.98 3.73 -4.62
CA PHE A 144 -14.52 4.99 -4.05
C PHE A 144 -15.08 6.15 -4.86
N LEU A 145 -15.56 7.17 -4.16
CA LEU A 145 -15.94 8.42 -4.81
C LEU A 145 -14.66 9.16 -5.24
N PRO A 146 -14.44 9.46 -6.52
CA PRO A 146 -13.32 10.29 -6.95
C PRO A 146 -13.49 11.73 -6.42
N VAL A 147 -12.56 12.19 -5.58
CA VAL A 147 -12.65 13.52 -4.95
C VAL A 147 -11.59 14.47 -5.47
N PHE A 148 -10.41 13.94 -5.88
CA PHE A 148 -9.28 14.73 -6.36
C PHE A 148 -8.68 14.16 -7.64
N GLN A 149 -8.16 15.07 -8.47
CA GLN A 149 -7.23 14.76 -9.54
C GLN A 149 -5.89 15.38 -9.17
N ILE A 150 -4.85 14.53 -9.03
CA ILE A 150 -3.49 15.00 -8.81
C ILE A 150 -2.79 15.04 -10.16
N SER A 151 -2.26 16.21 -10.51
CA SER A 151 -1.43 16.41 -11.70
C SER A 151 0.02 16.56 -11.27
N TYR A 152 0.93 15.88 -11.94
CA TYR A 152 2.37 15.96 -11.69
C TYR A 152 3.05 16.74 -12.82
N MET A 153 3.88 17.71 -12.45
CA MET A 153 4.77 18.40 -13.38
C MET A 153 6.21 18.11 -13.00
N ARG A 154 6.95 17.54 -13.94
CA ARG A 154 8.39 17.36 -13.78
C ARG A 154 9.10 18.70 -13.98
N VAL A 155 9.93 19.09 -13.02
CA VAL A 155 10.81 20.26 -13.08
C VAL A 155 12.24 19.85 -13.38
#